data_15d00e740b9a7386f73f9d6d20aeb2c6
#
_entry.id   15d00e740b9a7386f73f9d6d20aeb2c6
#
_cell.length_a   1.000
_cell.length_b   1.000
_cell.length_c   1.000
_cell.angle_alpha   90.00
_cell.angle_beta   90.00
_cell.angle_gamma   90.00
#
_symmetry.space_group_name_H-M   'P 1'
#
loop_
_entity.id
_entity.type
_entity.pdbx_description
1 polymer ?
#
loop_
_entity_poly.entity_id
_entity_poly.type
_entity_poly.pdbx_seq_one_letter_code
_entity_poly.pdbx_strand_id
1 'polypeptide(L)'
;MKFKIKTPLGVYRYTMVPLFAGVKVIDKDISRQNLAVFYDTLAASGIKVFLAYGTMLGAVREHDFISHDEDIDLGMSAIYREKLLAMLFKLRDIGFEVCRYDRRGVISFMKDGEYIDIYIFEKERDGVVACGQEVMPECFIDDLAEYEFLGRRYLAPRDYERYLRFWYGDNWKTPIQYYHYEMPMWRQKLLLAAQYIKEFLPDSLFYALLKRKMERYRAPYEKKIRDEYPV
;
A
#
# COMPACT_ATOMS: atom_id res chain seq x y z
N MET A 1 6.18 -17.71 12.89
CA MET A 1 5.56 -18.72 11.99
C MET A 1 5.86 -18.33 10.55
N LYS A 2 6.23 -19.31 9.69
CA LYS A 2 6.57 -19.03 8.29
C LYS A 2 5.36 -19.22 7.39
N PHE A 3 4.99 -18.18 6.68
CA PHE A 3 3.96 -18.18 5.64
C PHE A 3 4.56 -18.53 4.27
N LYS A 4 3.71 -18.83 3.30
CA LYS A 4 4.12 -19.27 1.98
C LYS A 4 3.37 -18.49 0.91
N ILE A 5 4.09 -18.04 -0.12
CA ILE A 5 3.54 -17.45 -1.33
C ILE A 5 3.92 -18.38 -2.48
N LYS A 6 2.94 -18.79 -3.29
CA LYS A 6 3.21 -19.46 -4.56
C LYS A 6 3.66 -18.41 -5.55
N THR A 7 4.78 -18.63 -6.20
CA THR A 7 5.32 -17.74 -7.22
C THR A 7 5.63 -18.53 -8.48
N PRO A 8 5.80 -17.89 -9.64
CA PRO A 8 6.24 -18.56 -10.86
C PRO A 8 7.59 -19.30 -10.72
N LEU A 9 8.43 -18.88 -9.79
CA LEU A 9 9.77 -19.45 -9.54
C LEU A 9 9.81 -20.44 -8.37
N GLY A 10 8.65 -20.79 -7.78
CA GLY A 10 8.56 -21.73 -6.68
C GLY A 10 7.87 -21.13 -5.44
N VAL A 11 8.09 -21.75 -4.29
CA VAL A 11 7.44 -21.33 -3.03
C VAL A 11 8.34 -20.37 -2.27
N TYR A 12 7.94 -19.10 -2.21
CA TYR A 12 8.57 -18.11 -1.35
C TYR A 12 8.06 -18.26 0.09
N ARG A 13 8.98 -18.26 1.07
CA ARG A 13 8.65 -18.37 2.49
C ARG A 13 9.04 -17.09 3.20
N TYR A 14 8.14 -16.55 4.03
CA TYR A 14 8.38 -15.33 4.79
C TYR A 14 7.88 -15.46 6.22
N THR A 15 8.36 -14.59 7.10
CA THR A 15 7.87 -14.44 8.47
C THR A 15 7.00 -13.18 8.51
N MET A 16 5.74 -13.34 8.90
CA MET A 16 4.86 -12.18 9.06
C MET A 16 5.34 -11.30 10.22
N VAL A 17 5.50 -10.02 9.93
CA VAL A 17 5.77 -8.98 10.91
C VAL A 17 4.48 -8.22 11.15
N PRO A 18 4.05 -8.04 12.42
CA PRO A 18 2.88 -7.23 12.71
C PRO A 18 3.20 -5.76 12.42
N LEU A 19 2.36 -5.17 11.59
CA LEU A 19 2.40 -3.75 11.26
C LEU A 19 1.15 -3.10 11.87
N PHE A 20 1.35 -2.17 12.79
CA PHE A 20 0.28 -1.48 13.50
C PHE A 20 0.47 0.03 13.37
N ALA A 21 -0.59 0.73 13.04
CA ALA A 21 -0.60 2.19 13.00
C ALA A 21 -0.23 2.79 14.38
N GLY A 22 0.63 3.81 14.38
CA GLY A 22 1.08 4.54 15.57
C GLY A 22 2.17 3.85 16.37
N VAL A 23 2.79 2.77 15.86
CA VAL A 23 3.84 2.04 16.61
C VAL A 23 5.25 2.53 16.30
N LYS A 24 5.46 3.08 15.13
CA LYS A 24 6.76 3.63 14.71
C LYS A 24 6.56 4.94 13.96
N VAL A 25 7.64 5.67 13.81
CA VAL A 25 7.77 6.79 12.89
C VAL A 25 8.81 6.40 11.85
N ILE A 26 8.58 6.78 10.61
CA ILE A 26 9.46 6.51 9.48
C ILE A 26 10.86 7.09 9.70
N ASP A 27 11.90 6.29 9.48
CA ASP A 27 13.25 6.82 9.30
C ASP A 27 13.38 7.31 7.85
N LYS A 28 13.39 8.63 7.69
CA LYS A 28 13.35 9.27 6.37
C LYS A 28 14.57 8.97 5.51
N ASP A 29 15.75 8.83 6.11
CA ASP A 29 16.99 8.58 5.37
C ASP A 29 17.07 7.15 4.87
N ILE A 30 16.73 6.18 5.72
CA ILE A 30 16.62 4.78 5.34
C ILE A 30 15.52 4.60 4.29
N SER A 31 14.36 5.21 4.51
CA SER A 31 13.20 5.11 3.62
C SER A 31 13.47 5.72 2.24
N ARG A 32 14.20 6.84 2.16
CA ARG A 32 14.64 7.45 0.89
C ARG A 32 15.50 6.50 0.09
N GLN A 33 16.49 5.85 0.74
CA GLN A 33 17.37 4.89 0.09
C GLN A 33 16.60 3.64 -0.35
N ASN A 34 15.75 3.12 0.52
CA ASN A 34 14.93 1.94 0.25
C ASN A 34 13.97 2.20 -0.91
N LEU A 35 13.26 3.33 -0.92
CA LEU A 35 12.36 3.70 -2.02
C LEU A 35 13.10 3.75 -3.35
N ALA A 36 14.27 4.41 -3.40
CA ALA A 36 15.06 4.53 -4.62
C ALA A 36 15.47 3.17 -5.18
N VAL A 37 16.09 2.32 -4.35
CA VAL A 37 16.57 0.99 -4.77
C VAL A 37 15.40 0.08 -5.16
N PHE A 38 14.32 0.10 -4.38
CA PHE A 38 13.13 -0.73 -4.64
C PHE A 38 12.47 -0.34 -5.96
N TYR A 39 12.23 0.96 -6.15
CA TYR A 39 11.60 1.50 -7.36
C TYR A 39 12.42 1.18 -8.61
N ASP A 40 13.73 1.44 -8.61
CA ASP A 40 14.61 1.14 -9.73
C ASP A 40 14.62 -0.36 -10.08
N THR A 41 14.60 -1.22 -9.06
CA THR A 41 14.59 -2.68 -9.25
C THR A 41 13.31 -3.14 -9.94
N LEU A 42 12.16 -2.59 -9.56
CA LEU A 42 10.88 -2.89 -10.19
C LEU A 42 10.79 -2.30 -11.60
N ALA A 43 11.21 -1.04 -11.78
CA ALA A 43 11.21 -0.35 -13.07
C ALA A 43 12.08 -1.07 -14.10
N ALA A 44 13.30 -1.52 -13.72
CA ALA A 44 14.18 -2.30 -14.56
C ALA A 44 13.57 -3.65 -14.99
N SER A 45 12.59 -4.14 -14.25
CA SER A 45 11.83 -5.35 -14.59
C SER A 45 10.52 -5.04 -15.34
N GLY A 46 10.27 -3.79 -15.71
CA GLY A 46 9.06 -3.35 -16.41
C GLY A 46 7.80 -3.45 -15.54
N ILE A 47 7.93 -3.34 -14.23
CA ILE A 47 6.82 -3.25 -13.28
C ILE A 47 6.62 -1.77 -12.96
N LYS A 48 5.42 -1.25 -13.21
CA LYS A 48 5.07 0.12 -12.88
C LYS A 48 4.41 0.17 -11.52
N VAL A 49 5.01 0.93 -10.61
CA VAL A 49 4.44 1.33 -9.32
C VAL A 49 4.38 2.84 -9.26
N PHE A 50 3.44 3.40 -8.52
CA PHE A 50 3.26 4.84 -8.39
C PHE A 50 3.16 5.25 -6.92
N LEU A 51 3.53 6.49 -6.59
CA LEU A 51 3.38 7.05 -5.25
C LEU A 51 1.90 7.10 -4.89
N ALA A 52 1.54 6.52 -3.74
CA ALA A 52 0.17 6.41 -3.30
C ALA A 52 0.00 7.00 -1.90
N TYR A 53 -1.22 7.22 -1.48
CA TYR A 53 -1.66 7.59 -0.13
C TYR A 53 -0.74 8.58 0.61
N GLY A 54 -0.24 8.20 1.79
CA GLY A 54 0.62 9.02 2.63
C GLY A 54 1.88 9.48 1.93
N THR A 55 2.51 8.61 1.16
CA THR A 55 3.72 8.96 0.40
C THR A 55 3.44 10.02 -0.66
N MET A 56 2.32 9.93 -1.42
CA MET A 56 1.96 10.97 -2.38
C MET A 56 1.57 12.28 -1.70
N LEU A 57 0.84 12.19 -0.59
CA LEU A 57 0.46 13.38 0.20
C LEU A 57 1.69 14.12 0.73
N GLY A 58 2.66 13.39 1.29
CA GLY A 58 3.93 13.95 1.77
C GLY A 58 4.75 14.56 0.65
N ALA A 59 4.86 13.87 -0.49
CA ALA A 59 5.58 14.36 -1.66
C ALA A 59 5.07 15.73 -2.16
N VAL A 60 3.73 15.91 -2.17
CA VAL A 60 3.12 17.18 -2.66
C VAL A 60 3.11 18.25 -1.58
N ARG A 61 2.80 17.89 -0.34
CA ARG A 61 2.55 18.87 0.73
C ARG A 61 3.81 19.25 1.49
N GLU A 62 4.70 18.29 1.76
CA GLU A 62 5.88 18.47 2.60
C GLU A 62 7.19 18.40 1.80
N HIS A 63 7.14 18.01 0.53
CA HIS A 63 8.29 17.70 -0.32
C HIS A 63 9.24 16.67 0.33
N ASP A 64 8.70 15.89 1.26
CA ASP A 64 9.36 14.84 2.02
C ASP A 64 8.31 13.81 2.49
N PHE A 65 8.73 12.73 3.15
CA PHE A 65 7.81 11.89 3.89
C PHE A 65 7.14 12.68 5.01
N ILE A 66 5.87 12.38 5.27
CA ILE A 66 5.14 12.98 6.39
C ILE A 66 5.87 12.62 7.69
N SER A 67 6.06 13.60 8.57
CA SER A 67 6.91 13.47 9.77
C SER A 67 6.41 12.46 10.81
N HIS A 68 5.13 12.06 10.73
CA HIS A 68 4.50 11.09 11.63
C HIS A 68 4.00 9.85 10.89
N ASP A 69 4.40 9.68 9.63
CA ASP A 69 4.10 8.48 8.85
C ASP A 69 4.94 7.29 9.32
N GLU A 70 4.59 6.10 8.90
CA GLU A 70 5.18 4.85 9.38
C GLU A 70 5.86 4.07 8.27
N ASP A 71 5.48 4.32 7.03
CA ASP A 71 5.81 3.50 5.87
C ASP A 71 5.84 4.29 4.56
N ILE A 72 6.13 3.56 3.50
CA ILE A 72 6.05 4.03 2.12
C ILE A 72 4.90 3.31 1.43
N ASP A 73 3.96 4.08 0.91
CA ASP A 73 2.81 3.58 0.15
C ASP A 73 3.06 3.66 -1.35
N LEU A 74 2.95 2.54 -2.04
CA LEU A 74 2.97 2.46 -3.50
C LEU A 74 1.71 1.78 -4.02
N GLY A 75 1.18 2.27 -5.13
CA GLY A 75 0.10 1.60 -5.87
C GLY A 75 0.63 0.85 -7.08
N MET A 76 -0.04 -0.23 -7.47
CA MET A 76 0.30 -1.04 -8.64
C MET A 76 -0.96 -1.65 -9.28
N SER A 77 -1.03 -1.67 -10.60
CA SER A 77 -2.06 -2.46 -11.30
C SER A 77 -1.80 -3.97 -11.15
N ALA A 78 -2.87 -4.73 -10.94
CA ALA A 78 -2.79 -6.19 -10.82
C ALA A 78 -2.23 -6.90 -12.06
N ILE A 79 -2.16 -6.24 -13.21
CA ILE A 79 -1.51 -6.79 -14.41
C ILE A 79 -0.03 -7.13 -14.17
N TYR A 80 0.60 -6.49 -13.19
CA TYR A 80 2.00 -6.74 -12.81
C TYR A 80 2.16 -7.74 -11.66
N ARG A 81 1.06 -8.28 -11.08
CA ARG A 81 1.11 -9.18 -9.91
C ARG A 81 2.04 -10.36 -10.13
N GLU A 82 1.87 -11.12 -11.20
CA GLU A 82 2.70 -12.31 -11.46
C GLU A 82 4.18 -11.96 -11.65
N LYS A 83 4.47 -10.81 -12.29
CA LYS A 83 5.83 -10.30 -12.41
C LYS A 83 6.42 -9.95 -11.04
N LEU A 84 5.66 -9.27 -10.19
CA LEU A 84 6.09 -8.93 -8.82
C LEU A 84 6.36 -10.20 -8.02
N LEU A 85 5.46 -11.20 -8.08
CA LEU A 85 5.66 -12.47 -7.39
C LEU A 85 6.90 -13.22 -7.88
N ALA A 86 7.24 -13.15 -9.17
CA ALA A 86 8.49 -13.70 -9.69
C ALA A 86 9.74 -12.96 -9.19
N MET A 87 9.60 -11.68 -8.80
CA MET A 87 10.71 -10.85 -8.30
C MET A 87 11.03 -11.06 -6.83
N LEU A 88 10.20 -11.78 -6.05
CA LEU A 88 10.36 -11.87 -4.59
C LEU A 88 11.71 -12.39 -4.14
N PHE A 89 12.29 -13.36 -4.87
CA PHE A 89 13.63 -13.88 -4.55
C PHE A 89 14.73 -12.84 -4.83
N LYS A 90 14.66 -12.16 -5.97
CA LYS A 90 15.60 -11.10 -6.32
C LYS A 90 15.53 -9.91 -5.35
N LEU A 91 14.32 -9.52 -4.92
CA LEU A 91 14.14 -8.48 -3.92
C LEU A 91 14.75 -8.88 -2.57
N ARG A 92 14.60 -10.16 -2.16
CA ARG A 92 15.27 -10.70 -0.97
C ARG A 92 16.78 -10.62 -1.07
N ASP A 93 17.36 -10.95 -2.23
CA ASP A 93 18.82 -10.96 -2.43
C ASP A 93 19.42 -9.55 -2.27
N ILE A 94 18.62 -8.49 -2.44
CA ILE A 94 19.01 -7.09 -2.19
C ILE A 94 18.47 -6.52 -0.87
N GLY A 95 17.99 -7.41 0.01
CA GLY A 95 17.61 -7.10 1.38
C GLY A 95 16.14 -6.78 1.62
N PHE A 96 15.26 -6.81 0.60
CA PHE A 96 13.83 -6.60 0.80
C PHE A 96 13.11 -7.93 1.06
N GLU A 97 12.76 -8.18 2.29
CA GLU A 97 11.99 -9.37 2.67
C GLU A 97 10.50 -9.07 2.74
N VAL A 98 9.68 -9.97 2.22
CA VAL A 98 8.23 -9.88 2.44
C VAL A 98 7.96 -10.02 3.93
N CYS A 99 7.25 -9.06 4.51
CA CYS A 99 6.83 -9.09 5.91
C CYS A 99 5.31 -9.22 6.08
N ARG A 100 4.53 -8.93 5.02
CA ARG A 100 3.08 -9.14 4.95
C ARG A 100 2.67 -9.42 3.52
N TYR A 101 1.72 -10.33 3.31
CA TYR A 101 0.99 -10.51 2.06
C TYR A 101 -0.44 -10.87 2.43
N ASP A 102 -1.33 -9.90 2.31
CA ASP A 102 -2.70 -10.10 2.75
C ASP A 102 -3.65 -10.41 1.58
N ARG A 103 -4.78 -11.02 1.92
CA ARG A 103 -5.79 -11.45 0.93
C ARG A 103 -6.49 -10.28 0.25
N ARG A 104 -6.33 -9.06 0.75
CA ARG A 104 -6.91 -7.86 0.15
C ARG A 104 -6.09 -7.33 -1.01
N GLY A 105 -4.88 -7.86 -1.21
CA GLY A 105 -3.99 -7.45 -2.29
C GLY A 105 -2.87 -6.51 -1.86
N VAL A 106 -2.59 -6.39 -0.56
CA VAL A 106 -1.44 -5.63 -0.07
C VAL A 106 -0.28 -6.57 0.19
N ILE A 107 0.89 -6.24 -0.35
CA ILE A 107 2.16 -6.89 -0.04
C ILE A 107 3.14 -5.87 0.51
N SER A 108 3.76 -6.20 1.65
CA SER A 108 4.71 -5.33 2.35
C SER A 108 6.11 -5.92 2.32
N PHE A 109 7.07 -5.08 2.02
CA PHE A 109 8.50 -5.43 1.99
C PHE A 109 9.24 -4.63 3.05
N MET A 110 10.03 -5.33 3.87
CA MET A 110 10.84 -4.70 4.92
C MET A 110 12.31 -4.77 4.57
N LYS A 111 13.01 -3.67 4.78
CA LYS A 111 14.47 -3.58 4.73
C LYS A 111 14.96 -2.55 5.73
N ASP A 112 15.97 -2.89 6.51
CA ASP A 112 16.61 -2.02 7.50
C ASP A 112 15.62 -1.39 8.51
N GLY A 113 14.56 -2.15 8.88
CA GLY A 113 13.53 -1.72 9.82
C GLY A 113 12.42 -0.85 9.22
N GLU A 114 12.53 -0.41 7.97
CA GLU A 114 11.52 0.35 7.24
C GLU A 114 10.76 -0.55 6.26
N TYR A 115 9.49 -0.24 5.99
CA TYR A 115 8.70 -1.05 5.09
C TYR A 115 8.01 -0.25 4.00
N ILE A 116 7.80 -0.94 2.88
CA ILE A 116 7.13 -0.43 1.69
C ILE A 116 5.91 -1.29 1.44
N ASP A 117 4.75 -0.67 1.40
CA ASP A 117 3.48 -1.28 1.06
C ASP A 117 3.19 -1.13 -0.43
N ILE A 118 2.86 -2.23 -1.10
CA ILE A 118 2.31 -2.21 -2.46
C ILE A 118 0.84 -2.60 -2.40
N TYR A 119 -0.02 -1.67 -2.78
CA TYR A 119 -1.46 -1.87 -2.98
C TYR A 119 -1.70 -2.35 -4.41
N ILE A 120 -2.10 -3.60 -4.58
CA ILE A 120 -2.32 -4.23 -5.88
C ILE A 120 -3.79 -4.03 -6.25
N PHE A 121 -4.06 -3.11 -7.16
CA PHE A 121 -5.41 -2.78 -7.61
C PHE A 121 -5.85 -3.68 -8.75
N GLU A 122 -6.97 -4.37 -8.57
CA GLU A 122 -7.65 -5.18 -9.58
C GLU A 122 -8.82 -4.42 -10.19
N LYS A 123 -9.08 -4.63 -11.47
CA LYS A 123 -10.29 -4.12 -12.11
C LYS A 123 -11.50 -4.81 -11.49
N GLU A 124 -12.39 -4.03 -10.90
CA GLU A 124 -13.61 -4.54 -10.27
C GLU A 124 -14.83 -4.41 -11.20
N ARG A 125 -14.91 -3.28 -11.91
CA ARG A 125 -15.89 -2.97 -12.95
C ARG A 125 -15.34 -1.86 -13.85
N ASP A 126 -16.08 -1.50 -14.90
CA ASP A 126 -15.62 -0.43 -15.80
C ASP A 126 -15.39 0.88 -15.03
N GLY A 127 -14.24 1.50 -15.29
CA GLY A 127 -13.78 2.73 -14.66
C GLY A 127 -13.42 2.62 -13.17
N VAL A 128 -13.44 1.42 -12.56
CA VAL A 128 -13.21 1.25 -11.12
C VAL A 128 -12.26 0.11 -10.84
N VAL A 129 -11.28 0.39 -10.00
CA VAL A 129 -10.32 -0.59 -9.48
C VAL A 129 -10.39 -0.69 -7.96
N ALA A 130 -10.00 -1.83 -7.41
CA ALA A 130 -10.02 -2.06 -5.97
C ALA A 130 -8.81 -2.87 -5.48
N CYS A 131 -8.35 -2.54 -4.28
CA CYS A 131 -7.44 -3.33 -3.47
C CYS A 131 -8.12 -3.62 -2.13
N GLY A 132 -8.82 -4.75 -2.04
CA GLY A 132 -9.63 -5.08 -0.87
C GLY A 132 -10.74 -4.07 -0.62
N GLN A 133 -10.62 -3.32 0.46
CA GLN A 133 -11.59 -2.28 0.80
C GLN A 133 -11.31 -0.93 0.13
N GLU A 134 -10.10 -0.71 -0.34
CA GLU A 134 -9.69 0.49 -1.06
C GLU A 134 -10.25 0.45 -2.48
N VAL A 135 -11.16 1.36 -2.83
CA VAL A 135 -11.78 1.46 -4.15
C VAL A 135 -11.57 2.85 -4.70
N MET A 136 -11.20 2.94 -5.99
CA MET A 136 -10.95 4.22 -6.63
C MET A 136 -11.23 4.20 -8.13
N PRO A 137 -11.35 5.36 -8.77
CA PRO A 137 -11.41 5.47 -10.23
C PRO A 137 -10.18 4.87 -10.92
N GLU A 138 -10.41 4.09 -11.98
CA GLU A 138 -9.37 3.43 -12.78
C GLU A 138 -8.38 4.46 -13.39
N CYS A 139 -8.84 5.67 -13.71
CA CYS A 139 -8.02 6.74 -14.29
C CYS A 139 -6.81 7.12 -13.41
N PHE A 140 -6.86 6.88 -12.10
CA PHE A 140 -5.71 7.17 -11.22
C PHE A 140 -4.55 6.19 -11.36
N ILE A 141 -4.76 5.04 -11.97
CA ILE A 141 -3.67 4.09 -12.25
C ILE A 141 -3.35 3.95 -13.74
N ASP A 142 -4.27 4.35 -14.61
CA ASP A 142 -4.07 4.29 -16.06
C ASP A 142 -3.35 5.51 -16.61
N ASP A 143 -3.62 6.70 -16.05
CA ASP A 143 -2.98 7.94 -16.46
C ASP A 143 -1.93 8.37 -15.43
N LEU A 144 -0.73 7.81 -15.54
CA LEU A 144 0.41 8.11 -14.68
C LEU A 144 1.36 9.09 -15.38
N ALA A 145 1.96 9.98 -14.59
CA ALA A 145 3.01 10.89 -15.03
C ALA A 145 4.20 10.84 -14.07
N GLU A 146 5.36 11.31 -14.51
CA GLU A 146 6.52 11.49 -13.65
C GLU A 146 6.28 12.66 -12.69
N TYR A 147 6.58 12.45 -11.43
CA TYR A 147 6.56 13.42 -10.35
C TYR A 147 7.93 13.46 -9.67
N GLU A 148 8.47 14.66 -9.45
CA GLU A 148 9.75 14.84 -8.76
C GLU A 148 9.54 14.73 -7.24
N PHE A 149 10.21 13.76 -6.62
CA PHE A 149 10.18 13.56 -5.19
C PHE A 149 11.56 13.15 -4.69
N LEU A 150 12.06 13.81 -3.64
CA LEU A 150 13.37 13.54 -3.03
C LEU A 150 14.54 13.56 -4.05
N GLY A 151 14.47 14.48 -5.04
CA GLY A 151 15.47 14.65 -6.09
C GLY A 151 15.47 13.54 -7.15
N ARG A 152 14.42 12.74 -7.24
CA ARG A 152 14.23 11.68 -8.25
C ARG A 152 12.85 11.75 -8.86
N ARG A 153 12.67 11.06 -9.99
CA ARG A 153 11.37 10.96 -10.66
C ARG A 153 10.72 9.62 -10.37
N TYR A 154 9.48 9.66 -9.91
CA TYR A 154 8.63 8.53 -9.64
C TYR A 154 7.32 8.69 -10.43
N LEU A 155 6.67 7.59 -10.76
CA LEU A 155 5.32 7.67 -11.29
C LEU A 155 4.35 8.09 -10.19
N ALA A 156 3.38 8.90 -10.57
CA ALA A 156 2.26 9.33 -9.75
C ALA A 156 1.01 9.49 -10.63
N PRO A 157 -0.21 9.49 -10.09
CA PRO A 157 -1.39 9.88 -10.85
C PRO A 157 -1.16 11.25 -11.51
N ARG A 158 -1.40 11.39 -12.82
CA ARG A 158 -1.19 12.68 -13.54
C ARG A 158 -1.95 13.81 -12.87
N ASP A 159 -3.21 13.57 -12.54
CA ASP A 159 -4.03 14.49 -11.76
C ASP A 159 -3.94 14.12 -10.26
N TYR A 160 -2.75 14.32 -9.69
CA TYR A 160 -2.49 13.99 -8.28
C TYR A 160 -3.33 14.86 -7.32
N GLU A 161 -3.71 16.08 -7.70
CA GLU A 161 -4.56 16.91 -6.85
C GLU A 161 -5.97 16.29 -6.70
N ARG A 162 -6.51 15.78 -7.81
CA ARG A 162 -7.80 15.08 -7.81
C ARG A 162 -7.71 13.75 -7.06
N TYR A 163 -6.59 13.02 -7.20
CA TYR A 163 -6.31 11.81 -6.42
C TYR A 163 -6.27 12.09 -4.92
N LEU A 164 -5.53 13.13 -4.49
CA LEU A 164 -5.44 13.51 -3.08
C LEU A 164 -6.77 14.00 -2.53
N ARG A 165 -7.53 14.77 -3.30
CA ARG A 165 -8.89 15.18 -2.92
C ARG A 165 -9.84 13.99 -2.80
N PHE A 166 -9.70 13.00 -3.64
CA PHE A 166 -10.51 11.78 -3.57
C PHE A 166 -10.30 11.06 -2.23
N TRP A 167 -9.05 10.87 -1.80
CA TRP A 167 -8.73 10.14 -0.57
C TRP A 167 -8.89 10.97 0.70
N TYR A 168 -8.45 12.22 0.68
CA TYR A 168 -8.33 13.06 1.89
C TYR A 168 -9.36 14.19 1.97
N GLY A 169 -10.19 14.39 0.92
CA GLY A 169 -11.18 15.48 0.85
C GLY A 169 -10.57 16.81 0.41
N ASP A 170 -11.41 17.87 0.37
CA ASP A 170 -11.00 19.17 -0.16
C ASP A 170 -9.89 19.86 0.64
N ASN A 171 -9.84 19.58 1.93
CA ASN A 171 -8.85 20.18 2.85
C ASN A 171 -7.52 19.41 2.92
N TRP A 172 -7.21 18.53 1.96
CA TRP A 172 -6.01 17.70 1.98
C TRP A 172 -4.69 18.48 2.10
N LYS A 173 -4.68 19.77 1.67
CA LYS A 173 -3.52 20.67 1.79
C LYS A 173 -3.23 21.09 3.23
N THR A 174 -4.23 21.01 4.12
CA THR A 174 -4.09 21.42 5.51
C THR A 174 -3.69 20.22 6.38
N PRO A 175 -2.52 20.24 7.04
CA PRO A 175 -2.13 19.17 7.94
C PRO A 175 -3.14 18.99 9.07
N ILE A 176 -3.56 17.77 9.30
CA ILE A 176 -4.37 17.41 10.47
C ILE A 176 -3.42 17.21 11.64
N GLN A 177 -3.77 17.76 12.82
CA GLN A 177 -2.97 17.56 14.02
C GLN A 177 -2.96 16.06 14.37
N TYR A 178 -1.78 15.47 14.36
CA TYR A 178 -1.59 14.07 14.71
C TYR A 178 -1.20 13.93 16.17
N TYR A 179 -1.91 13.08 16.89
CA TYR A 179 -1.56 12.68 18.24
C TYR A 179 -0.97 11.29 18.21
N HIS A 180 0.32 11.17 18.54
CA HIS A 180 0.96 9.87 18.66
C HIS A 180 0.26 9.05 19.73
N TYR A 181 -0.27 7.88 19.36
CA TYR A 181 -0.93 6.97 20.29
C TYR A 181 -0.04 5.75 20.52
N GLU A 182 0.52 5.67 21.73
CA GLU A 182 1.24 4.48 22.14
C GLU A 182 0.25 3.34 22.44
N MET A 183 0.22 2.36 21.54
CA MET A 183 -0.63 1.19 21.74
C MET A 183 -0.07 0.29 22.84
N PRO A 184 -0.85 -0.01 23.90
CA PRO A 184 -0.40 -0.90 24.97
C PRO A 184 0.01 -2.29 24.45
N MET A 185 1.08 -2.86 24.98
CA MET A 185 1.65 -4.15 24.58
C MET A 185 0.63 -5.30 24.54
N TRP A 186 -0.30 -5.33 25.51
CA TRP A 186 -1.33 -6.36 25.53
C TRP A 186 -2.28 -6.26 24.33
N ARG A 187 -2.61 -5.04 23.91
CA ARG A 187 -3.47 -4.78 22.75
C ARG A 187 -2.76 -5.14 21.44
N GLN A 188 -1.45 -4.86 21.32
CA GLN A 188 -0.63 -5.29 20.19
C GLN A 188 -0.64 -6.83 20.08
N LYS A 189 -0.43 -7.54 21.19
CA LYS A 189 -0.47 -9.01 21.24
C LYS A 189 -1.85 -9.56 20.84
N LEU A 190 -2.92 -8.93 21.29
CA LEU A 190 -4.29 -9.33 20.93
C LEU A 190 -4.57 -9.15 19.44
N LEU A 191 -4.17 -8.00 18.88
CA LEU A 191 -4.34 -7.72 17.45
C LEU A 191 -3.48 -8.65 16.59
N LEU A 192 -2.26 -8.95 17.03
CA LEU A 192 -1.40 -9.92 16.38
C LEU A 192 -2.04 -11.32 16.37
N ALA A 193 -2.54 -11.79 17.50
CA ALA A 193 -3.26 -13.06 17.57
C ALA A 193 -4.47 -13.06 16.62
N ALA A 194 -5.23 -11.98 16.59
CA ALA A 194 -6.37 -11.83 15.68
C ALA A 194 -5.96 -11.83 14.19
N GLN A 195 -4.82 -11.21 13.85
CA GLN A 195 -4.26 -11.28 12.49
C GLN A 195 -3.90 -12.72 12.12
N TYR A 196 -3.18 -13.43 13.00
CA TYR A 196 -2.83 -14.83 12.77
C TYR A 196 -4.08 -15.72 12.59
N ILE A 197 -5.09 -15.55 13.44
CA ILE A 197 -6.33 -16.33 13.35
C ILE A 197 -7.01 -16.08 11.99
N LYS A 198 -7.08 -14.83 11.54
CA LYS A 198 -7.68 -14.47 10.25
C LYS A 198 -6.98 -15.13 9.07
N GLU A 199 -5.65 -15.31 9.12
CA GLU A 199 -4.89 -15.95 8.04
C GLU A 199 -5.23 -17.44 7.86
N PHE A 200 -5.79 -18.10 8.87
CA PHE A 200 -6.22 -19.51 8.81
C PHE A 200 -7.69 -19.69 8.46
N LEU A 201 -8.47 -18.62 8.43
CA LEU A 201 -9.88 -18.72 8.05
C LEU A 201 -10.03 -19.10 6.58
N PRO A 202 -10.98 -19.96 6.22
CA PRO A 202 -11.40 -20.12 4.83
C PRO A 202 -11.82 -18.77 4.23
N ASP A 203 -11.58 -18.57 2.93
CA ASP A 203 -11.87 -17.28 2.26
C ASP A 203 -13.33 -16.87 2.44
N SER A 204 -14.26 -17.82 2.29
CA SER A 204 -15.69 -17.54 2.48
C SER A 204 -16.03 -16.96 3.85
N LEU A 205 -15.42 -17.52 4.91
CA LEU A 205 -15.65 -17.04 6.28
C LEU A 205 -14.91 -15.71 6.52
N PHE A 206 -13.69 -15.58 6.03
CA PHE A 206 -12.91 -14.35 6.14
C PHE A 206 -13.68 -13.16 5.52
N TYR A 207 -14.13 -13.30 4.28
CA TYR A 207 -14.88 -12.23 3.61
C TYR A 207 -16.26 -12.00 4.21
N ALA A 208 -16.95 -13.04 4.66
CA ALA A 208 -18.24 -12.90 5.35
C ALA A 208 -18.13 -12.07 6.64
N LEU A 209 -17.09 -12.32 7.45
CA LEU A 209 -16.82 -11.57 8.68
C LEU A 209 -16.46 -10.10 8.42
N LEU A 210 -15.76 -9.82 7.31
CA LEU A 210 -15.32 -8.47 7.00
C LEU A 210 -16.31 -7.69 6.14
N LYS A 211 -17.28 -8.35 5.51
CA LYS A 211 -18.21 -7.78 4.53
C LYS A 211 -18.80 -6.45 5.00
N ARG A 212 -19.46 -6.42 6.16
CA ARG A 212 -20.11 -5.21 6.69
C ARG A 212 -19.11 -4.07 6.96
N LYS A 213 -17.89 -4.41 7.42
CA LYS A 213 -16.84 -3.43 7.66
C LYS A 213 -16.33 -2.85 6.35
N MET A 214 -16.09 -3.71 5.36
CA MET A 214 -15.65 -3.30 4.03
C MET A 214 -16.69 -2.44 3.32
N GLU A 215 -17.97 -2.85 3.33
CA GLU A 215 -19.06 -2.08 2.74
C GLU A 215 -19.19 -0.69 3.36
N ARG A 216 -19.11 -0.60 4.70
CA ARG A 216 -19.17 0.69 5.41
C ARG A 216 -17.97 1.59 5.05
N TYR A 217 -16.77 1.01 4.94
CA TYR A 217 -15.58 1.75 4.56
C TYR A 217 -15.66 2.25 3.11
N ARG A 218 -16.13 1.41 2.19
CA ARG A 218 -16.23 1.71 0.75
C ARG A 218 -17.33 2.73 0.42
N ALA A 219 -18.41 2.75 1.18
CA ALA A 219 -19.61 3.53 0.85
C ALA A 219 -19.37 5.01 0.50
N PRO A 220 -18.54 5.80 1.24
CA PRO A 220 -18.26 7.17 0.88
C PRO A 220 -17.48 7.30 -0.43
N TYR A 221 -16.52 6.40 -0.71
CA TYR A 221 -15.74 6.40 -1.94
C TYR A 221 -16.56 5.96 -3.14
N GLU A 222 -17.39 4.95 -2.98
CA GLU A 222 -18.37 4.52 -4.00
C GLU A 222 -19.35 5.64 -4.38
N LYS A 223 -19.74 6.45 -3.40
CA LYS A 223 -20.55 7.64 -3.66
C LYS A 223 -19.77 8.67 -4.49
N LYS A 224 -18.55 9.01 -4.08
CA LYS A 224 -17.68 9.93 -4.85
C LYS A 224 -17.48 9.44 -6.28
N ILE A 225 -17.23 8.13 -6.48
CA ILE A 225 -17.03 7.56 -7.81
C ILE A 225 -18.26 7.79 -8.68
N ARG A 226 -19.46 7.50 -8.18
CA ARG A 226 -20.71 7.73 -8.94
C ARG A 226 -20.97 9.20 -9.28
N ASP A 227 -20.67 10.09 -8.32
CA ASP A 227 -21.03 11.50 -8.44
C ASP A 227 -20.01 12.30 -9.26
N GLU A 228 -18.72 11.95 -9.18
CA GLU A 228 -17.62 12.77 -9.74
C GLU A 228 -16.84 12.06 -10.87
N TYR A 229 -17.00 10.75 -11.04
CA TYR A 229 -16.26 9.92 -12.01
C TYR A 229 -17.21 9.01 -12.82
N PRO A 230 -18.23 9.55 -13.47
CA PRO A 230 -19.13 8.73 -14.28
C PRO A 230 -18.35 8.06 -15.41
N VAL A 231 -18.61 6.79 -15.66
CA VAL A 231 -18.02 5.98 -16.75
C VAL A 231 -18.79 6.26 -18.03
#